data_ee16798633f3acc5f471db85ed297c8e
#
_entry.id   ee16798633f3acc5f471db85ed297c8e
#
_cell.length_a   1.000
_cell.length_b   1.000
_cell.length_c   1.000
_cell.angle_alpha   90.00
_cell.angle_beta   90.00
_cell.angle_gamma   90.00
#
_symmetry.space_group_name_H-M   'P 1'
#
loop_
_entity.id
_entity.type
_entity.pdbx_description
1 polymer ?
#
loop_
_entity_poly.entity_id
_entity_poly.type
_entity_poly.pdbx_seq_one_letter_code
_entity_poly.pdbx_strand_id
1 'polypeptide(L)'
;LALSLRQSVRNRHHELAEAAKIPKWHARAVRDEGQHHYSPLYMAVPAATKLDDVATELFHLRPAAIAELGFAVAAILDDGAPMPAGLDDATRVHAETIATALKSAKKPLVVAGTSLGSEAVLTAAGNVMRALESVHDDAGLFVTFAEANSVGMAMMTERDVDDAFEAITRQRADTLVVMQNDLYERAQAARVDAAIKAAKNVIVLDHSMTATIAKADYVLPAGSFAEADGTLVNNEGRAQRFFQVFIPDAPLQEGWRWCADLQRALGAPVRWQGMDDLIDAIETECPQFVGITDAAPSTSFRKSGMRFPRSPHRFSGRTALYANVDVRERRPETDPDSPLAYSMEGHYTSDQPPALLAYAWSPGWNANQTAITRFQDEVGGHLKGGDPGTRLLKASGDVPAYAPAEVKRVAGWQAIPRYHIFGSESQSAKAPAIQERMPERAWFTLNEASAKALGMAAADTLRLTLDGEIHTLPITIDPSLPDHTIGVPVGAHGLMGVRLPAEVHP
;
A
#
# COMPACT_ATOMS: atom_id res chain seq x y z
N LEU A 1 -3.32 6.36 3.54
CA LEU A 1 -4.75 6.20 3.23
C LEU A 1 -5.64 6.50 4.44
N ALA A 2 -5.51 5.82 5.59
CA ALA A 2 -6.38 6.03 6.76
C ALA A 2 -6.42 7.48 7.23
N LEU A 3 -5.28 8.18 7.26
CA LEU A 3 -5.22 9.61 7.59
C LEU A 3 -5.98 10.45 6.56
N SER A 4 -5.81 10.16 5.27
CA SER A 4 -6.49 10.89 4.18
C SER A 4 -8.00 10.69 4.25
N LEU A 5 -8.47 9.47 4.57
CA LEU A 5 -9.90 9.20 4.78
C LEU A 5 -10.44 9.96 6.01
N ARG A 6 -9.69 9.98 7.13
CA ARG A 6 -10.07 10.80 8.30
C ARG A 6 -10.12 12.31 7.99
N GLN A 7 -9.26 12.77 7.08
CA GLN A 7 -9.30 14.16 6.63
C GLN A 7 -10.50 14.41 5.72
N SER A 8 -10.82 13.48 4.81
CA SER A 8 -11.95 13.61 3.88
C SER A 8 -13.32 13.69 4.59
N VAL A 9 -13.53 12.90 5.64
CA VAL A 9 -14.77 13.00 6.43
C VAL A 9 -14.93 14.36 7.12
N ARG A 10 -13.83 15.09 7.36
CA ARG A 10 -13.84 16.45 7.91
C ARG A 10 -14.06 17.54 6.86
N ASN A 11 -14.22 17.22 5.60
CA ASN A 11 -14.55 18.22 4.57
C ASN A 11 -15.82 18.98 4.92
N ARG A 12 -16.78 18.33 5.57
CA ARG A 12 -18.00 19.00 6.06
C ARG A 12 -17.68 20.09 7.08
N HIS A 13 -16.69 19.92 7.95
CA HIS A 13 -16.25 20.98 8.88
C HIS A 13 -15.71 22.19 8.13
N HIS A 14 -14.96 21.97 7.04
CA HIS A 14 -14.45 23.07 6.22
C HIS A 14 -15.56 23.81 5.49
N GLU A 15 -16.58 23.11 5.01
CA GLU A 15 -17.76 23.75 4.39
C GLU A 15 -18.54 24.61 5.38
N LEU A 16 -18.77 24.12 6.60
CA LEU A 16 -19.45 24.88 7.66
C LEU A 16 -18.62 26.10 8.08
N ALA A 17 -17.31 25.91 8.26
CA ALA A 17 -16.41 27.01 8.59
C ALA A 17 -16.35 28.08 7.48
N GLU A 18 -16.38 27.68 6.22
CA GLU A 18 -16.42 28.61 5.08
C GLU A 18 -17.74 29.42 5.08
N ALA A 19 -18.88 28.77 5.33
CA ALA A 19 -20.16 29.43 5.47
C ALA A 19 -20.18 30.44 6.67
N ALA A 20 -19.49 30.08 7.77
CA ALA A 20 -19.31 30.92 8.94
C ALA A 20 -18.17 31.94 8.79
N LYS A 21 -17.50 32.01 7.61
CA LYS A 21 -16.34 32.87 7.33
C LYS A 21 -15.17 32.64 8.29
N ILE A 22 -14.99 31.43 8.77
CA ILE A 22 -13.86 31.00 9.59
C ILE A 22 -12.71 30.60 8.67
N PRO A 23 -11.51 31.18 8.82
CA PRO A 23 -10.36 30.81 8.01
C PRO A 23 -9.97 29.34 8.19
N LYS A 24 -9.63 28.63 7.12
CA LYS A 24 -9.27 27.18 7.14
C LYS A 24 -8.09 26.87 8.07
N TRP A 25 -7.17 27.79 8.23
CA TRP A 25 -6.01 27.64 9.11
C TRP A 25 -6.36 27.70 10.62
N HIS A 26 -7.54 28.22 10.97
CA HIS A 26 -7.98 28.30 12.37
C HIS A 26 -8.57 26.95 12.83
N ALA A 27 -7.75 25.92 12.87
CA ALA A 27 -8.14 24.52 13.02
C ALA A 27 -9.05 24.25 14.23
N ARG A 28 -8.90 25.02 15.33
CA ARG A 28 -9.77 24.87 16.50
C ARG A 28 -11.19 25.38 16.19
N ALA A 29 -11.32 26.58 15.64
CA ALA A 29 -12.63 27.12 15.32
C ALA A 29 -13.34 26.30 14.24
N VAL A 30 -12.60 25.77 13.25
CA VAL A 30 -13.14 24.83 12.25
C VAL A 30 -13.73 23.58 12.92
N ARG A 31 -13.05 23.02 13.92
CA ARG A 31 -13.57 21.86 14.68
C ARG A 31 -14.75 22.22 15.57
N ASP A 32 -14.68 23.36 16.23
CA ASP A 32 -15.73 23.82 17.13
C ASP A 32 -17.02 24.10 16.34
N GLU A 33 -16.94 24.63 15.11
CA GLU A 33 -18.07 24.81 14.20
C GLU A 33 -18.56 23.46 13.62
N GLY A 34 -17.66 22.59 13.22
CA GLY A 34 -18.01 21.32 12.60
C GLY A 34 -18.60 20.30 13.56
N GLN A 35 -18.12 20.27 14.82
CA GLN A 35 -18.53 19.32 15.87
C GLN A 35 -18.66 17.87 15.37
N HIS A 36 -19.89 17.34 15.33
CA HIS A 36 -20.22 15.97 14.89
C HIS A 36 -20.71 15.90 13.45
N HIS A 37 -20.65 16.99 12.69
CA HIS A 37 -21.09 17.02 11.30
C HIS A 37 -19.97 16.55 10.38
N TYR A 38 -19.93 15.27 10.06
CA TYR A 38 -18.96 14.67 9.13
C TYR A 38 -19.55 14.50 7.73
N SER A 39 -18.67 14.46 6.72
CA SER A 39 -19.04 13.92 5.41
C SER A 39 -19.30 12.42 5.55
N PRO A 40 -20.32 11.87 4.87
CA PRO A 40 -20.66 10.45 5.01
C PRO A 40 -19.50 9.52 4.62
N LEU A 41 -19.25 8.49 5.45
CA LEU A 41 -18.32 7.40 5.19
C LEU A 41 -19.03 6.08 5.50
N TYR A 42 -19.27 5.29 4.46
CA TYR A 42 -19.80 3.94 4.56
C TYR A 42 -18.68 2.93 4.41
N MET A 43 -18.61 1.96 5.32
CA MET A 43 -17.53 1.00 5.33
C MET A 43 -18.09 -0.42 5.35
N ALA A 44 -17.73 -1.23 4.35
CA ALA A 44 -17.97 -2.66 4.32
C ALA A 44 -16.63 -3.39 4.47
N VAL A 45 -16.40 -3.97 5.63
CA VAL A 45 -15.13 -4.58 6.06
C VAL A 45 -15.41 -5.81 6.90
N PRO A 46 -14.53 -6.83 6.91
CA PRO A 46 -14.79 -8.03 7.69
C PRO A 46 -14.53 -7.89 9.19
N ALA A 47 -13.87 -6.82 9.62
CA ALA A 47 -13.51 -6.62 11.02
C ALA A 47 -13.29 -5.16 11.36
N ALA A 48 -13.29 -4.83 12.64
CA ALA A 48 -13.08 -3.49 13.17
C ALA A 48 -11.76 -2.87 12.69
N THR A 49 -11.82 -1.57 12.40
CA THR A 49 -10.70 -0.78 11.91
C THR A 49 -10.50 0.49 12.73
N LYS A 50 -9.42 1.21 12.50
CA LYS A 50 -9.18 2.52 13.12
C LYS A 50 -10.03 3.65 12.51
N LEU A 51 -10.93 3.36 11.57
CA LEU A 51 -11.82 4.34 10.95
C LEU A 51 -13.28 4.21 11.46
N ASP A 52 -13.57 3.21 12.25
CA ASP A 52 -14.91 2.89 12.73
C ASP A 52 -15.53 4.06 13.49
N ASP A 53 -14.73 4.80 14.26
CA ASP A 53 -15.14 5.98 15.03
C ASP A 53 -15.57 7.19 14.19
N VAL A 54 -15.26 7.18 12.88
CA VAL A 54 -15.64 8.26 11.94
C VAL A 54 -16.56 7.76 10.82
N ALA A 55 -16.90 6.48 10.81
CA ALA A 55 -17.85 5.91 9.85
C ALA A 55 -19.27 6.37 10.15
N THR A 56 -20.04 6.68 9.11
CA THR A 56 -21.47 6.96 9.21
C THR A 56 -22.24 5.68 9.46
N GLU A 57 -21.85 4.62 8.73
CA GLU A 57 -22.40 3.28 8.88
C GLU A 57 -21.30 2.25 8.58
N LEU A 58 -21.32 1.15 9.33
CA LEU A 58 -20.30 0.14 9.33
C LEU A 58 -20.94 -1.25 9.15
N PHE A 59 -20.49 -1.98 8.14
CA PHE A 59 -20.98 -3.31 7.81
C PHE A 59 -19.83 -4.31 7.98
N HIS A 60 -19.91 -5.14 9.01
CA HIS A 60 -18.99 -6.26 9.19
C HIS A 60 -19.50 -7.46 8.40
N LEU A 61 -18.92 -7.69 7.22
CA LEU A 61 -19.39 -8.65 6.24
C LEU A 61 -18.26 -9.54 5.74
N ARG A 62 -18.61 -10.76 5.33
CA ARG A 62 -17.69 -11.62 4.58
C ARG A 62 -17.38 -11.05 3.20
N PRO A 63 -16.23 -11.39 2.58
CA PRO A 63 -15.85 -10.86 1.27
C PRO A 63 -16.93 -10.98 0.20
N ALA A 64 -17.66 -12.11 0.15
CA ALA A 64 -18.77 -12.31 -0.80
C ALA A 64 -19.89 -11.28 -0.58
N ALA A 65 -20.33 -11.07 0.65
CA ALA A 65 -21.39 -10.11 0.98
C ALA A 65 -20.94 -8.65 0.75
N ILE A 66 -19.66 -8.33 0.95
CA ILE A 66 -19.09 -7.02 0.57
C ILE A 66 -19.23 -6.79 -0.94
N ALA A 67 -18.87 -7.79 -1.75
CA ALA A 67 -19.01 -7.71 -3.20
C ALA A 67 -20.49 -7.57 -3.63
N GLU A 68 -21.40 -8.34 -3.04
CA GLU A 68 -22.85 -8.26 -3.30
C GLU A 68 -23.41 -6.87 -2.98
N LEU A 69 -23.02 -6.29 -1.84
CA LEU A 69 -23.39 -4.93 -1.48
C LEU A 69 -22.89 -3.93 -2.54
N GLY A 70 -21.63 -4.05 -2.97
CA GLY A 70 -21.05 -3.19 -3.99
C GLY A 70 -21.77 -3.31 -5.35
N PHE A 71 -22.04 -4.53 -5.81
CA PHE A 71 -22.82 -4.74 -7.06
C PHE A 71 -24.24 -4.19 -6.97
N ALA A 72 -24.90 -4.34 -5.80
CA ALA A 72 -26.23 -3.79 -5.57
C ALA A 72 -26.20 -2.25 -5.60
N VAL A 73 -25.18 -1.62 -4.99
CA VAL A 73 -24.98 -0.16 -5.08
C VAL A 73 -24.82 0.28 -6.54
N ALA A 74 -24.02 -0.42 -7.33
CA ALA A 74 -23.83 -0.10 -8.74
C ALA A 74 -25.16 -0.18 -9.53
N ALA A 75 -25.95 -1.24 -9.33
CA ALA A 75 -27.23 -1.43 -10.00
C ALA A 75 -28.30 -0.42 -9.58
N ILE A 76 -28.23 0.15 -8.37
CA ILE A 76 -29.13 1.23 -7.92
C ILE A 76 -28.67 2.60 -8.46
N LEU A 77 -27.38 2.76 -8.69
CA LEU A 77 -26.82 3.98 -9.30
C LEU A 77 -27.14 4.06 -10.79
N ASP A 78 -27.05 2.94 -11.51
CA ASP A 78 -27.29 2.82 -12.94
C ASP A 78 -28.01 1.50 -13.25
N ASP A 79 -29.21 1.60 -13.85
CA ASP A 79 -30.05 0.44 -14.25
C ASP A 79 -29.37 -0.50 -15.27
N GLY A 80 -28.32 -0.02 -15.96
CA GLY A 80 -27.49 -0.82 -16.86
C GLY A 80 -26.52 -1.77 -16.15
N ALA A 81 -26.26 -1.56 -14.85
CA ALA A 81 -25.37 -2.42 -14.08
C ALA A 81 -26.08 -3.70 -13.61
N PRO A 82 -25.40 -4.86 -13.62
CA PRO A 82 -26.03 -6.13 -13.23
C PRO A 82 -26.29 -6.18 -11.73
N MET A 83 -27.52 -6.57 -11.34
CA MET A 83 -27.91 -6.80 -9.95
C MET A 83 -27.49 -8.22 -9.52
N PRO A 84 -26.88 -8.39 -8.36
CA PRO A 84 -26.56 -9.72 -7.86
C PRO A 84 -27.82 -10.55 -7.56
N ALA A 85 -27.77 -11.84 -7.85
CA ALA A 85 -28.88 -12.75 -7.61
C ALA A 85 -29.05 -13.07 -6.13
N GLY A 86 -30.29 -13.19 -5.65
CA GLY A 86 -30.61 -13.64 -4.28
C GLY A 86 -30.17 -12.64 -3.19
N LEU A 87 -30.20 -11.36 -3.49
CA LEU A 87 -29.93 -10.29 -2.52
C LEU A 87 -31.04 -10.25 -1.47
N ASP A 88 -30.66 -10.20 -0.19
CA ASP A 88 -31.62 -10.02 0.90
C ASP A 88 -32.11 -8.57 1.01
N ASP A 89 -33.26 -8.38 1.67
CA ASP A 89 -33.89 -7.05 1.78
C ASP A 89 -33.04 -6.08 2.60
N ALA A 90 -32.32 -6.53 3.62
CA ALA A 90 -31.44 -5.68 4.44
C ALA A 90 -30.29 -5.13 3.61
N THR A 91 -29.61 -5.98 2.85
CA THR A 91 -28.52 -5.57 1.95
C THR A 91 -29.03 -4.59 0.87
N ARG A 92 -30.27 -4.79 0.39
CA ARG A 92 -30.90 -3.85 -0.57
C ARG A 92 -31.09 -2.46 0.04
N VAL A 93 -31.63 -2.37 1.27
CA VAL A 93 -31.83 -1.10 1.98
C VAL A 93 -30.49 -0.39 2.23
N HIS A 94 -29.46 -1.13 2.63
CA HIS A 94 -28.12 -0.57 2.78
C HIS A 94 -27.56 -0.03 1.45
N ALA A 95 -27.74 -0.78 0.36
CA ALA A 95 -27.29 -0.35 -0.95
C ALA A 95 -28.02 0.91 -1.43
N GLU A 96 -29.32 1.04 -1.18
CA GLU A 96 -30.11 2.24 -1.49
C GLU A 96 -29.62 3.46 -0.70
N THR A 97 -29.30 3.27 0.57
CA THR A 97 -28.75 4.33 1.45
C THR A 97 -27.40 4.82 0.91
N ILE A 98 -26.49 3.91 0.62
CA ILE A 98 -25.15 4.21 0.07
C ILE A 98 -25.27 4.89 -1.30
N ALA A 99 -26.09 4.35 -2.22
CA ALA A 99 -26.28 4.92 -3.54
C ALA A 99 -26.86 6.35 -3.47
N THR A 100 -27.81 6.59 -2.59
CA THR A 100 -28.39 7.94 -2.35
C THR A 100 -27.33 8.92 -1.86
N ALA A 101 -26.49 8.51 -0.91
CA ALA A 101 -25.40 9.33 -0.42
C ALA A 101 -24.36 9.64 -1.50
N LEU A 102 -23.98 8.64 -2.30
CA LEU A 102 -23.06 8.82 -3.41
C LEU A 102 -23.61 9.75 -4.49
N LYS A 103 -24.91 9.62 -4.85
CA LYS A 103 -25.58 10.51 -5.81
C LYS A 103 -25.61 11.98 -5.34
N SER A 104 -25.73 12.21 -4.05
CA SER A 104 -25.79 13.56 -3.46
C SER A 104 -24.42 14.16 -3.15
N ALA A 105 -23.36 13.37 -3.22
CA ALA A 105 -21.99 13.83 -2.91
C ALA A 105 -21.46 14.77 -4.00
N LYS A 106 -20.68 15.78 -3.63
CA LYS A 106 -20.00 16.65 -4.60
C LYS A 106 -18.87 15.95 -5.31
N LYS A 107 -18.11 15.11 -4.59
CA LYS A 107 -16.98 14.34 -5.06
C LYS A 107 -17.00 12.96 -4.43
N PRO A 108 -17.83 12.05 -4.96
CA PRO A 108 -17.90 10.69 -4.43
C PRO A 108 -16.58 9.96 -4.66
N LEU A 109 -16.15 9.19 -3.65
CA LEU A 109 -14.94 8.40 -3.69
C LEU A 109 -15.25 6.95 -3.29
N VAL A 110 -14.88 6.03 -4.15
CA VAL A 110 -14.87 4.59 -3.86
C VAL A 110 -13.47 4.16 -3.48
N VAL A 111 -13.32 3.40 -2.40
CA VAL A 111 -12.04 2.85 -1.97
C VAL A 111 -12.16 1.33 -1.85
N ALA A 112 -11.28 0.61 -2.51
CA ALA A 112 -11.18 -0.83 -2.43
C ALA A 112 -9.70 -1.26 -2.30
N GLY A 113 -9.45 -2.55 -2.12
CA GLY A 113 -8.08 -3.03 -2.05
C GLY A 113 -7.96 -4.54 -2.18
N THR A 114 -6.72 -4.99 -2.42
CA THR A 114 -6.40 -6.41 -2.62
C THR A 114 -6.25 -7.19 -1.32
N SER A 115 -6.30 -6.53 -0.15
CA SER A 115 -6.02 -7.16 1.14
C SER A 115 -6.95 -8.32 1.52
N LEU A 116 -8.17 -8.37 0.97
CA LEU A 116 -9.09 -9.49 1.20
C LEU A 116 -8.87 -10.67 0.24
N GLY A 117 -8.01 -10.56 -0.76
CA GLY A 117 -7.81 -11.58 -1.78
C GLY A 117 -9.08 -11.90 -2.60
N SER A 118 -10.00 -10.97 -2.71
CA SER A 118 -11.29 -11.16 -3.39
C SER A 118 -11.39 -10.31 -4.65
N GLU A 119 -11.34 -10.98 -5.81
CA GLU A 119 -11.54 -10.34 -7.11
C GLU A 119 -12.96 -9.73 -7.21
N ALA A 120 -13.98 -10.42 -6.70
CA ALA A 120 -15.35 -9.94 -6.72
C ALA A 120 -15.52 -8.58 -6.01
N VAL A 121 -14.77 -8.32 -4.92
CA VAL A 121 -14.80 -7.02 -4.22
C VAL A 121 -14.23 -5.91 -5.12
N LEU A 122 -13.13 -6.18 -5.80
CA LEU A 122 -12.51 -5.21 -6.72
C LEU A 122 -13.41 -4.96 -7.94
N THR A 123 -13.97 -6.01 -8.49
CA THR A 123 -14.91 -5.95 -9.62
C THR A 123 -16.16 -5.14 -9.27
N ALA A 124 -16.73 -5.37 -8.08
CA ALA A 124 -17.86 -4.59 -7.57
C ALA A 124 -17.52 -3.11 -7.41
N ALA A 125 -16.33 -2.78 -6.86
CA ALA A 125 -15.86 -1.41 -6.75
C ALA A 125 -15.70 -0.74 -8.13
N GLY A 126 -15.21 -1.47 -9.14
CA GLY A 126 -15.13 -1.03 -10.52
C GLY A 126 -16.52 -0.73 -11.11
N ASN A 127 -17.51 -1.61 -10.88
CA ASN A 127 -18.89 -1.36 -11.32
C ASN A 127 -19.52 -0.14 -10.63
N VAL A 128 -19.27 0.06 -9.32
CA VAL A 128 -19.74 1.27 -8.61
C VAL A 128 -19.13 2.52 -9.23
N MET A 129 -17.81 2.52 -9.48
CA MET A 129 -17.15 3.67 -10.11
C MET A 129 -17.73 3.98 -11.46
N ARG A 130 -17.91 2.97 -12.31
CA ARG A 130 -18.51 3.14 -13.62
C ARG A 130 -19.94 3.71 -13.54
N ALA A 131 -20.76 3.20 -12.60
CA ALA A 131 -22.10 3.72 -12.40
C ALA A 131 -22.08 5.18 -11.93
N LEU A 132 -21.09 5.57 -11.12
CA LEU A 132 -20.91 6.95 -10.68
C LEU A 132 -20.49 7.89 -11.82
N GLU A 133 -19.71 7.44 -12.79
CA GLU A 133 -19.34 8.25 -13.97
C GLU A 133 -20.55 8.72 -14.78
N SER A 134 -21.69 8.00 -14.71
CA SER A 134 -22.93 8.40 -15.37
C SER A 134 -23.64 9.57 -14.67
N VAL A 135 -23.29 9.87 -13.41
CA VAL A 135 -23.98 10.88 -12.58
C VAL A 135 -23.04 11.93 -12.00
N HIS A 136 -21.72 11.74 -12.10
CA HIS A 136 -20.70 12.65 -11.55
C HIS A 136 -19.46 12.76 -12.44
N ASP A 137 -19.06 13.99 -12.77
CA ASP A 137 -17.84 14.26 -13.54
C ASP A 137 -16.56 14.08 -12.68
N ASP A 138 -16.65 14.24 -11.36
CA ASP A 138 -15.54 14.26 -10.40
C ASP A 138 -15.54 13.01 -9.47
N ALA A 139 -16.16 11.90 -9.87
CA ALA A 139 -16.09 10.66 -9.12
C ALA A 139 -14.68 10.05 -9.14
N GLY A 140 -14.29 9.36 -8.07
CA GLY A 140 -12.99 8.72 -7.97
C GLY A 140 -13.03 7.29 -7.46
N LEU A 141 -12.12 6.46 -7.99
CA LEU A 141 -11.82 5.14 -7.45
C LEU A 141 -10.36 5.10 -7.01
N PHE A 142 -10.13 4.65 -5.77
CA PHE A 142 -8.80 4.40 -5.26
C PHE A 142 -8.66 2.94 -4.84
N VAL A 143 -7.74 2.23 -5.50
CA VAL A 143 -7.43 0.83 -5.18
C VAL A 143 -6.11 0.74 -4.45
N THR A 144 -6.12 0.06 -3.29
CA THR A 144 -4.90 -0.19 -2.51
C THR A 144 -4.32 -1.56 -2.84
N PHE A 145 -3.01 -1.59 -3.00
CA PHE A 145 -2.24 -2.82 -3.23
C PHE A 145 -1.30 -3.07 -2.06
N ALA A 146 -0.87 -4.31 -1.92
CA ALA A 146 -0.09 -4.73 -0.76
C ALA A 146 1.30 -4.08 -0.68
N GLU A 147 1.97 -3.93 -1.82
CA GLU A 147 3.37 -3.51 -1.87
C GLU A 147 3.57 -2.24 -2.69
N ALA A 148 4.68 -1.55 -2.43
CA ALA A 148 4.98 -0.24 -3.01
C ALA A 148 5.02 -0.23 -4.55
N ASN A 149 5.37 -1.36 -5.20
CA ASN A 149 5.46 -1.48 -6.65
C ASN A 149 4.50 -2.53 -7.24
N SER A 150 3.45 -2.93 -6.53
CA SER A 150 2.49 -3.93 -7.05
C SER A 150 1.87 -3.49 -8.39
N VAL A 151 1.59 -2.19 -8.55
CA VAL A 151 1.07 -1.65 -9.81
C VAL A 151 2.10 -1.74 -10.92
N GLY A 152 3.36 -1.37 -10.66
CA GLY A 152 4.45 -1.48 -11.64
C GLY A 152 4.67 -2.93 -12.09
N MET A 153 4.63 -3.88 -11.17
CA MET A 153 4.72 -5.31 -11.51
C MET A 153 3.54 -5.78 -12.35
N ALA A 154 2.31 -5.40 -12.00
CA ALA A 154 1.12 -5.73 -12.78
C ALA A 154 1.14 -5.12 -14.20
N MET A 155 1.77 -3.95 -14.37
CA MET A 155 1.97 -3.33 -15.69
C MET A 155 3.04 -4.06 -16.52
N MET A 156 3.99 -4.78 -15.91
CA MET A 156 5.06 -5.46 -16.63
C MET A 156 4.64 -6.81 -17.23
N THR A 157 3.72 -7.51 -16.60
CA THR A 157 3.35 -8.86 -17.01
C THR A 157 1.92 -9.20 -16.64
N GLU A 158 1.27 -9.99 -17.49
CA GLU A 158 0.00 -10.63 -17.20
C GLU A 158 0.18 -12.04 -16.61
N ARG A 159 1.44 -12.50 -16.47
CA ARG A 159 1.78 -13.82 -15.93
C ARG A 159 2.01 -13.73 -14.42
N ASP A 160 1.74 -14.82 -13.75
CA ASP A 160 1.91 -14.95 -12.32
C ASP A 160 2.98 -15.99 -11.92
N VAL A 161 3.15 -16.21 -10.63
CA VAL A 161 4.10 -17.19 -10.10
C VAL A 161 3.72 -18.63 -10.47
N ASP A 162 2.43 -18.90 -10.66
CA ASP A 162 1.93 -20.21 -11.04
C ASP A 162 2.36 -20.58 -12.47
N ASP A 163 2.38 -19.60 -13.40
CA ASP A 163 2.92 -19.78 -14.75
C ASP A 163 4.40 -20.17 -14.72
N ALA A 164 5.17 -19.53 -13.84
CA ALA A 164 6.59 -19.84 -13.69
C ALA A 164 6.78 -21.28 -13.13
N PHE A 165 6.02 -21.65 -12.10
CA PHE A 165 6.07 -23.01 -11.54
C PHE A 165 5.63 -24.06 -12.55
N GLU A 166 4.62 -23.79 -13.36
CA GLU A 166 4.20 -24.69 -14.43
C GLU A 166 5.28 -24.83 -15.50
N ALA A 167 5.94 -23.74 -15.89
CA ALA A 167 7.02 -23.80 -16.87
C ALA A 167 8.17 -24.70 -16.41
N ILE A 168 8.56 -24.60 -15.14
CA ILE A 168 9.63 -25.44 -14.55
C ILE A 168 9.15 -26.89 -14.39
N THR A 169 8.00 -27.15 -13.79
CA THR A 169 7.52 -28.50 -13.50
C THR A 169 7.20 -29.30 -14.78
N ARG A 170 6.78 -28.62 -15.86
CA ARG A 170 6.57 -29.20 -17.19
C ARG A 170 7.85 -29.21 -18.05
N GLN A 171 9.00 -28.87 -17.49
CA GLN A 171 10.30 -28.88 -18.18
C GLN A 171 10.32 -27.98 -19.44
N ARG A 172 9.51 -26.91 -19.48
CA ARG A 172 9.59 -25.86 -20.49
C ARG A 172 10.72 -24.87 -20.20
N ALA A 173 11.15 -24.82 -18.95
CA ALA A 173 12.36 -24.14 -18.48
C ALA A 173 13.09 -25.06 -17.50
N ASP A 174 14.40 -24.92 -17.37
CA ASP A 174 15.22 -25.71 -16.46
C ASP A 174 15.90 -24.88 -15.38
N THR A 175 15.85 -23.58 -15.52
CA THR A 175 16.49 -22.63 -14.58
C THR A 175 15.45 -21.65 -14.03
N LEU A 176 15.43 -21.53 -12.71
CA LEU A 176 14.58 -20.60 -11.98
C LEU A 176 15.45 -19.43 -11.49
N VAL A 177 15.12 -18.22 -11.91
CA VAL A 177 15.76 -16.98 -11.44
C VAL A 177 14.77 -16.21 -10.59
N VAL A 178 15.10 -15.97 -9.33
CA VAL A 178 14.26 -15.22 -8.37
C VAL A 178 14.95 -13.91 -8.02
N MET A 179 14.25 -12.80 -8.23
CA MET A 179 14.77 -11.46 -7.97
C MET A 179 14.04 -10.80 -6.82
N GLN A 180 14.76 -10.52 -5.72
CA GLN A 180 14.30 -9.76 -4.56
C GLN A 180 12.90 -10.18 -4.08
N ASN A 181 12.71 -11.51 -3.96
CA ASN A 181 11.44 -12.08 -3.58
C ASN A 181 11.62 -13.41 -2.83
N ASP A 182 10.74 -13.69 -1.88
CA ASP A 182 10.66 -14.99 -1.24
C ASP A 182 9.44 -15.76 -1.78
N LEU A 183 9.69 -16.86 -2.50
CA LEU A 183 8.62 -17.66 -3.10
C LEU A 183 7.68 -18.26 -2.05
N TYR A 184 8.18 -18.50 -0.84
CA TYR A 184 7.37 -19.03 0.27
C TYR A 184 6.40 -17.98 0.84
N GLU A 185 6.56 -16.72 0.48
CA GLU A 185 5.60 -15.66 0.78
C GLU A 185 4.54 -15.51 -0.33
N ARG A 186 4.74 -16.13 -1.49
CA ARG A 186 3.87 -16.01 -2.68
C ARG A 186 3.02 -17.24 -2.96
N ALA A 187 3.46 -18.41 -2.51
CA ALA A 187 2.76 -19.66 -2.77
C ALA A 187 3.01 -20.66 -1.65
N GLN A 188 2.16 -21.70 -1.59
CA GLN A 188 2.31 -22.81 -0.67
C GLN A 188 3.70 -23.43 -0.70
N ALA A 189 4.22 -23.77 0.48
CA ALA A 189 5.54 -24.39 0.63
C ALA A 189 5.72 -25.64 -0.25
N ALA A 190 4.73 -26.54 -0.27
CA ALA A 190 4.79 -27.75 -1.09
C ALA A 190 4.89 -27.48 -2.60
N ARG A 191 4.24 -26.40 -3.10
CA ARG A 191 4.32 -25.99 -4.51
C ARG A 191 5.69 -25.38 -4.84
N VAL A 192 6.19 -24.53 -3.94
CA VAL A 192 7.53 -23.95 -4.05
C VAL A 192 8.58 -25.04 -4.06
N ASP A 193 8.49 -26.01 -3.13
CA ASP A 193 9.41 -27.15 -3.05
C ASP A 193 9.39 -28.01 -4.32
N ALA A 194 8.20 -28.24 -4.88
CA ALA A 194 8.06 -28.99 -6.11
C ALA A 194 8.70 -28.25 -7.30
N ALA A 195 8.55 -26.93 -7.40
CA ALA A 195 9.16 -26.12 -8.45
C ALA A 195 10.69 -26.07 -8.29
N ILE A 196 11.21 -25.82 -7.08
CA ILE A 196 12.65 -25.83 -6.79
C ILE A 196 13.26 -27.19 -7.11
N LYS A 197 12.61 -28.28 -6.69
CA LYS A 197 13.10 -29.65 -7.00
C LYS A 197 13.10 -29.99 -8.48
N ALA A 198 12.16 -29.45 -9.24
CA ALA A 198 12.06 -29.67 -10.69
C ALA A 198 13.06 -28.81 -11.49
N ALA A 199 13.51 -27.70 -10.94
CA ALA A 199 14.51 -26.85 -11.56
C ALA A 199 15.87 -27.54 -11.54
N LYS A 200 16.65 -27.37 -12.62
CA LYS A 200 18.04 -27.82 -12.72
C LYS A 200 18.99 -26.83 -12.03
N ASN A 201 18.65 -25.56 -12.08
CA ASN A 201 19.39 -24.49 -11.41
C ASN A 201 18.39 -23.51 -10.76
N VAL A 202 18.70 -23.11 -9.54
CA VAL A 202 17.96 -22.07 -8.81
C VAL A 202 18.93 -20.94 -8.47
N ILE A 203 18.73 -19.79 -9.10
CA ILE A 203 19.55 -18.59 -8.94
C ILE A 203 18.70 -17.55 -8.21
N VAL A 204 19.17 -17.04 -7.08
CA VAL A 204 18.45 -16.02 -6.30
C VAL A 204 19.29 -14.75 -6.17
N LEU A 205 18.69 -13.63 -6.55
CA LEU A 205 19.25 -12.30 -6.37
C LEU A 205 18.47 -11.64 -5.23
N ASP A 206 19.07 -11.42 -4.08
CA ASP A 206 18.37 -10.79 -2.95
C ASP A 206 19.32 -10.04 -2.01
N HIS A 207 18.76 -9.13 -1.24
CA HIS A 207 19.45 -8.34 -0.22
C HIS A 207 19.26 -8.87 1.20
N SER A 208 18.40 -9.87 1.39
CA SER A 208 18.15 -10.46 2.69
C SER A 208 18.03 -11.98 2.62
N MET A 209 18.39 -12.66 3.70
CA MET A 209 18.24 -14.12 3.81
C MET A 209 16.78 -14.51 3.84
N THR A 210 16.34 -15.25 2.83
CA THR A 210 14.97 -15.73 2.67
C THR A 210 14.90 -17.25 2.72
N ALA A 211 13.71 -17.82 2.87
CA ALA A 211 13.52 -19.27 2.78
C ALA A 211 13.86 -19.80 1.37
N THR A 212 13.63 -19.00 0.34
CA THR A 212 14.03 -19.32 -1.04
C THR A 212 15.56 -19.38 -1.19
N ILE A 213 16.30 -18.42 -0.63
CA ILE A 213 17.79 -18.42 -0.65
C ILE A 213 18.34 -19.69 0.01
N ALA A 214 17.75 -20.16 1.09
CA ALA A 214 18.22 -21.37 1.77
C ALA A 214 18.19 -22.64 0.89
N LYS A 215 17.50 -22.60 -0.25
CA LYS A 215 17.37 -23.70 -1.21
C LYS A 215 17.94 -23.38 -2.60
N ALA A 216 18.61 -22.24 -2.74
CA ALA A 216 19.22 -21.81 -3.99
C ALA A 216 20.55 -22.54 -4.26
N ASP A 217 20.82 -22.82 -5.53
CA ASP A 217 22.13 -23.32 -5.96
C ASP A 217 23.15 -22.17 -6.06
N TYR A 218 22.67 -20.99 -6.45
CA TYR A 218 23.50 -19.79 -6.61
C TYR A 218 22.80 -18.59 -5.98
N VAL A 219 23.54 -17.82 -5.18
CA VAL A 219 23.06 -16.58 -4.56
C VAL A 219 23.92 -15.42 -5.03
N LEU A 220 23.27 -14.42 -5.62
CA LEU A 220 23.89 -13.18 -6.06
C LEU A 220 23.43 -12.05 -5.11
N PRO A 221 24.34 -11.46 -4.31
CA PRO A 221 23.96 -10.45 -3.32
C PRO A 221 23.53 -9.15 -4.02
N ALA A 222 22.27 -8.81 -3.90
CA ALA A 222 21.68 -7.61 -4.47
C ALA A 222 21.62 -6.47 -3.44
N GLY A 223 21.70 -5.23 -3.90
CA GLY A 223 21.51 -4.05 -3.05
C GLY A 223 20.08 -3.88 -2.58
N SER A 224 19.92 -3.39 -1.36
CA SER A 224 18.62 -2.93 -0.85
C SER A 224 18.17 -1.65 -1.56
N PHE A 225 16.94 -1.18 -1.27
CA PHE A 225 16.43 0.09 -1.83
C PHE A 225 17.30 1.32 -1.47
N ALA A 226 18.08 1.28 -0.41
CA ALA A 226 19.00 2.35 -0.04
C ALA A 226 20.36 2.26 -0.76
N GLU A 227 20.67 1.09 -1.30
CA GLU A 227 21.92 0.76 -2.01
C GLU A 227 21.74 0.68 -3.53
N ALA A 228 20.56 1.00 -4.03
CA ALA A 228 20.20 0.93 -5.44
C ALA A 228 19.43 2.17 -5.90
N ASP A 229 19.47 2.41 -7.20
CA ASP A 229 18.55 3.30 -7.90
C ASP A 229 17.36 2.51 -8.45
N GLY A 230 16.22 3.16 -8.61
CA GLY A 230 15.06 2.51 -9.21
C GLY A 230 13.89 3.45 -9.43
N THR A 231 12.82 2.88 -10.00
CA THR A 231 11.54 3.58 -10.17
C THR A 231 10.42 2.68 -9.69
N LEU A 232 9.55 3.20 -8.85
CA LEU A 232 8.36 2.50 -8.34
C LEU A 232 7.10 3.16 -8.91
N VAL A 233 6.10 2.34 -9.19
CA VAL A 233 4.78 2.83 -9.60
C VAL A 233 3.80 2.63 -8.44
N ASN A 234 3.31 3.74 -7.91
CA ASN A 234 2.43 3.74 -6.74
C ASN A 234 0.96 3.37 -7.09
N ASN A 235 0.09 3.34 -6.08
CA ASN A 235 -1.33 3.00 -6.23
C ASN A 235 -2.14 3.96 -7.12
N GLU A 236 -1.58 5.15 -7.45
CA GLU A 236 -2.18 6.08 -8.41
C GLU A 236 -1.72 5.81 -9.86
N GLY A 237 -0.90 4.78 -10.08
CA GLY A 237 -0.24 4.56 -11.36
C GLY A 237 0.82 5.62 -11.67
N ARG A 238 1.41 6.21 -10.63
CA ARG A 238 2.41 7.27 -10.75
C ARG A 238 3.80 6.69 -10.55
N ALA A 239 4.65 6.82 -11.56
CA ALA A 239 6.06 6.48 -11.49
C ALA A 239 6.82 7.54 -10.69
N GLN A 240 7.59 7.10 -9.72
CA GLN A 240 8.42 7.92 -8.86
C GLN A 240 9.80 7.29 -8.75
N ARG A 241 10.83 8.07 -9.06
CA ARG A 241 12.21 7.64 -9.00
C ARG A 241 12.77 7.76 -7.60
N PHE A 242 13.57 6.80 -7.20
CA PHE A 242 14.42 6.89 -6.01
C PHE A 242 15.89 6.71 -6.41
N PHE A 243 16.78 7.27 -5.60
CA PHE A 243 18.20 7.29 -5.87
C PHE A 243 18.95 6.60 -4.74
N GLN A 244 20.09 5.98 -5.10
CA GLN A 244 21.01 5.35 -4.18
C GLN A 244 21.44 6.34 -3.08
N VAL A 245 21.32 5.91 -1.83
CA VAL A 245 21.71 6.70 -0.66
C VAL A 245 23.18 6.50 -0.34
N PHE A 246 23.66 5.26 -0.45
CA PHE A 246 25.07 4.91 -0.24
C PHE A 246 25.49 3.77 -1.15
N ILE A 247 26.79 3.74 -1.49
CA ILE A 247 27.37 2.71 -2.36
C ILE A 247 27.67 1.49 -1.50
N PRO A 248 27.16 0.30 -1.86
CA PRO A 248 27.46 -0.91 -1.12
C PRO A 248 28.91 -1.39 -1.35
N ASP A 249 29.42 -2.16 -0.41
CA ASP A 249 30.71 -2.82 -0.57
C ASP A 249 30.61 -4.01 -1.53
N ALA A 250 31.65 -4.20 -2.36
CA ALA A 250 31.72 -5.35 -3.26
C ALA A 250 31.79 -6.68 -2.48
N PRO A 251 31.16 -7.76 -2.94
CA PRO A 251 30.61 -7.99 -4.28
C PRO A 251 29.11 -7.57 -4.44
N LEU A 252 28.52 -6.90 -3.47
CA LEU A 252 27.13 -6.50 -3.50
C LEU A 252 26.92 -5.41 -4.55
N GLN A 253 25.93 -5.61 -5.43
CA GLN A 253 25.56 -4.61 -6.45
C GLN A 253 24.05 -4.64 -6.70
N GLU A 254 23.58 -3.69 -7.48
CA GLU A 254 22.16 -3.58 -7.84
C GLU A 254 21.67 -4.79 -8.63
N GLY A 255 20.46 -5.24 -8.39
CA GLY A 255 19.89 -6.43 -9.04
C GLY A 255 19.93 -6.39 -10.57
N TRP A 256 19.66 -5.22 -11.17
CA TRP A 256 19.73 -5.06 -12.63
C TRP A 256 21.17 -5.23 -13.19
N ARG A 257 22.21 -4.89 -12.43
CA ARG A 257 23.61 -5.11 -12.84
C ARG A 257 23.94 -6.60 -12.86
N TRP A 258 23.44 -7.36 -11.87
CA TRP A 258 23.55 -8.82 -11.90
C TRP A 258 22.89 -9.42 -13.14
N CYS A 259 21.71 -8.92 -13.53
CA CYS A 259 21.05 -9.35 -14.77
C CYS A 259 21.89 -9.03 -16.00
N ALA A 260 22.51 -7.85 -16.04
CA ALA A 260 23.43 -7.49 -17.13
C ALA A 260 24.67 -8.39 -17.17
N ASP A 261 25.25 -8.75 -16.02
CA ASP A 261 26.39 -9.65 -15.93
C ASP A 261 26.03 -11.09 -16.36
N LEU A 262 24.87 -11.59 -15.96
CA LEU A 262 24.36 -12.89 -16.45
C LEU A 262 24.17 -12.88 -17.96
N GLN A 263 23.61 -11.80 -18.54
CA GLN A 263 23.45 -11.65 -19.98
C GLN A 263 24.80 -11.69 -20.71
N ARG A 264 25.79 -10.94 -20.19
CA ARG A 264 27.17 -10.95 -20.75
C ARG A 264 27.79 -12.33 -20.69
N ALA A 265 27.64 -13.05 -19.56
CA ALA A 265 28.15 -14.41 -19.38
C ALA A 265 27.52 -15.41 -20.38
N LEU A 266 26.29 -15.19 -20.79
CA LEU A 266 25.58 -15.96 -21.81
C LEU A 266 25.94 -15.53 -23.25
N GLY A 267 26.83 -14.53 -23.42
CA GLY A 267 27.19 -14.01 -24.74
C GLY A 267 26.11 -13.15 -25.40
N ALA A 268 25.09 -12.76 -24.67
CA ALA A 268 24.06 -11.90 -25.18
C ALA A 268 24.46 -10.40 -25.06
N PRO A 269 24.07 -9.55 -26.02
CA PRO A 269 24.41 -8.13 -25.97
C PRO A 269 23.61 -7.43 -24.86
N VAL A 270 24.31 -6.67 -24.01
CA VAL A 270 23.68 -5.79 -23.01
C VAL A 270 23.60 -4.39 -23.61
N ARG A 271 22.37 -3.85 -23.71
CA ARG A 271 22.10 -2.55 -24.33
C ARG A 271 22.24 -1.38 -23.36
N TRP A 272 22.16 -1.62 -22.05
CA TRP A 272 22.24 -0.60 -21.00
C TRP A 272 23.54 -0.68 -20.22
N GLN A 273 24.13 0.47 -19.94
CA GLN A 273 25.31 0.63 -19.10
C GLN A 273 24.99 1.28 -17.75
N GLY A 274 23.90 2.02 -17.69
CA GLY A 274 23.38 2.71 -16.52
C GLY A 274 21.89 2.51 -16.32
N MET A 275 21.37 3.00 -15.20
CA MET A 275 19.94 2.93 -14.88
C MET A 275 19.09 3.74 -15.87
N ASP A 276 19.61 4.86 -16.37
CA ASP A 276 18.86 5.69 -17.33
C ASP A 276 18.66 4.94 -18.65
N ASP A 277 19.71 4.26 -19.17
CA ASP A 277 19.58 3.43 -20.37
C ASP A 277 18.59 2.29 -20.19
N LEU A 278 18.54 1.69 -18.98
CA LEU A 278 17.58 0.64 -18.66
C LEU A 278 16.14 1.16 -18.64
N ILE A 279 15.92 2.35 -18.10
CA ILE A 279 14.60 2.99 -18.08
C ILE A 279 14.15 3.36 -19.50
N ASP A 280 15.05 3.87 -20.34
CA ASP A 280 14.79 4.14 -21.76
C ASP A 280 14.43 2.85 -22.51
N ALA A 281 15.10 1.73 -22.20
CA ALA A 281 14.77 0.44 -22.77
C ALA A 281 13.39 -0.07 -22.32
N ILE A 282 13.02 0.11 -21.05
CA ILE A 282 11.68 -0.22 -20.53
C ILE A 282 10.61 0.60 -21.25
N GLU A 283 10.80 1.90 -21.41
CA GLU A 283 9.86 2.76 -22.13
C GLU A 283 9.69 2.33 -23.59
N THR A 284 10.78 1.89 -24.23
CA THR A 284 10.78 1.46 -25.61
C THR A 284 10.09 0.10 -25.80
N GLU A 285 10.35 -0.86 -24.90
CA GLU A 285 9.89 -2.24 -25.04
C GLU A 285 8.52 -2.51 -24.41
N CYS A 286 8.11 -1.66 -23.46
CA CYS A 286 6.85 -1.80 -22.72
C CYS A 286 5.97 -0.56 -22.90
N PRO A 287 5.03 -0.54 -23.87
CA PRO A 287 4.22 0.65 -24.19
C PRO A 287 3.45 1.24 -23.01
N GLN A 288 3.09 0.42 -22.01
CA GLN A 288 2.41 0.85 -20.79
C GLN A 288 3.28 1.74 -19.88
N PHE A 289 4.60 1.79 -20.13
CA PHE A 289 5.53 2.64 -19.37
C PHE A 289 5.94 3.92 -20.12
N VAL A 290 5.28 4.27 -21.22
CA VAL A 290 5.55 5.51 -21.94
C VAL A 290 5.40 6.71 -21.02
N GLY A 291 6.49 7.52 -20.91
CA GLY A 291 6.61 8.66 -20.01
C GLY A 291 7.33 8.34 -18.69
N ILE A 292 7.80 7.12 -18.47
CA ILE A 292 8.53 6.78 -17.24
C ILE A 292 9.87 7.54 -17.14
N THR A 293 10.48 7.88 -18.26
CA THR A 293 11.70 8.69 -18.34
C THR A 293 11.51 10.11 -17.78
N ASP A 294 10.28 10.62 -17.79
CA ASP A 294 9.90 11.92 -17.22
C ASP A 294 9.69 11.89 -15.69
N ALA A 295 9.80 10.72 -15.06
CA ALA A 295 9.50 10.58 -13.63
C ALA A 295 10.48 11.30 -12.70
N ALA A 296 11.68 11.59 -13.15
CA ALA A 296 12.69 12.37 -12.45
C ALA A 296 13.81 12.78 -13.42
N PRO A 297 14.67 13.71 -13.03
CA PRO A 297 15.88 13.97 -13.80
C PRO A 297 16.77 12.72 -13.80
N SER A 298 17.68 12.62 -14.78
CA SER A 298 18.65 11.53 -14.89
C SER A 298 19.51 11.39 -13.64
N THR A 299 20.13 10.21 -13.45
CA THR A 299 21.06 9.95 -12.34
C THR A 299 22.28 10.88 -12.35
N SER A 300 22.61 11.42 -13.52
CA SER A 300 23.71 12.39 -13.72
C SER A 300 23.29 13.84 -13.45
N PHE A 301 22.01 14.11 -13.21
CA PHE A 301 21.53 15.48 -12.96
C PHE A 301 22.31 16.16 -11.84
N ARG A 302 22.74 17.37 -12.11
CA ARG A 302 23.37 18.27 -11.15
C ARG A 302 22.91 19.70 -11.43
N LYS A 303 22.49 20.39 -10.38
CA LYS A 303 22.15 21.81 -10.48
C LYS A 303 23.25 22.63 -9.80
N SER A 304 23.85 23.57 -10.53
CA SER A 304 24.89 24.42 -9.98
C SER A 304 24.35 25.25 -8.80
N GLY A 305 25.11 25.35 -7.72
CA GLY A 305 24.72 26.08 -6.52
C GLY A 305 23.72 25.37 -5.62
N MET A 306 23.26 24.17 -5.96
CA MET A 306 22.34 23.40 -5.14
C MET A 306 23.06 22.22 -4.46
N ARG A 307 22.92 22.14 -3.15
CA ARG A 307 23.34 20.97 -2.35
C ARG A 307 22.12 20.22 -1.88
N PHE A 308 22.13 18.91 -2.12
CA PHE A 308 21.15 18.04 -1.51
C PHE A 308 21.69 17.56 -0.16
N PRO A 309 21.03 17.89 0.96
CA PRO A 309 21.50 17.46 2.26
C PRO A 309 21.41 15.94 2.38
N ARG A 310 22.52 15.29 2.70
CA ARG A 310 22.61 13.82 2.85
C ARG A 310 22.43 13.36 4.29
N SER A 311 22.50 14.28 5.24
CA SER A 311 22.27 14.01 6.67
C SER A 311 21.53 15.18 7.30
N PRO A 312 20.63 14.94 8.26
CA PRO A 312 19.96 16.00 8.96
C PRO A 312 20.96 16.82 9.78
N HIS A 313 20.76 18.13 9.83
CA HIS A 313 21.57 19.03 10.65
C HIS A 313 21.32 18.86 12.15
N ARG A 314 20.24 18.18 12.51
CA ARG A 314 19.95 17.83 13.90
C ARG A 314 19.47 16.38 13.98
N PHE A 315 19.72 15.77 15.11
CA PHE A 315 19.06 14.52 15.47
C PHE A 315 17.58 14.79 15.65
N SER A 316 16.74 13.77 15.39
CA SER A 316 15.29 13.88 15.49
C SER A 316 14.87 14.75 16.67
N GLY A 317 13.77 15.49 16.62
CA GLY A 317 13.28 16.41 17.63
C GLY A 317 13.11 15.87 19.07
N ARG A 318 13.85 14.81 19.42
CA ARG A 318 13.89 14.14 20.71
C ARG A 318 15.27 14.26 21.37
N THR A 319 15.98 15.35 21.18
CA THR A 319 17.27 15.60 21.84
C THR A 319 17.17 15.52 23.36
N ALA A 320 16.01 15.83 23.94
CA ALA A 320 15.73 15.68 25.35
C ALA A 320 15.76 14.23 25.89
N LEU A 321 15.73 13.22 25.05
CA LEU A 321 15.87 11.83 25.47
C LEU A 321 17.32 11.41 25.78
N TYR A 322 18.28 12.22 25.38
CA TYR A 322 19.70 11.97 25.57
C TYR A 322 20.26 13.02 26.52
N ALA A 323 20.13 12.77 27.83
CA ALA A 323 20.54 13.72 28.88
C ALA A 323 22.04 14.11 28.86
N ASN A 324 22.86 13.33 28.17
CA ASN A 324 24.32 13.55 28.05
C ASN A 324 24.70 14.26 26.76
N VAL A 325 23.76 14.57 25.92
CA VAL A 325 23.98 15.27 24.64
C VAL A 325 23.54 16.71 24.83
N ASP A 326 24.25 17.65 24.21
CA ASP A 326 23.84 19.05 24.20
C ASP A 326 22.43 19.13 23.63
N VAL A 327 21.48 19.54 24.46
CA VAL A 327 20.06 19.66 24.10
C VAL A 327 19.77 20.91 23.28
N ARG A 328 20.77 21.79 23.14
CA ARG A 328 20.64 22.95 22.24
C ARG A 328 20.60 22.47 20.80
N GLU A 329 19.72 23.07 20.06
CA GLU A 329 19.69 22.85 18.62
C GLU A 329 21.03 23.27 18.01
N ARG A 330 21.65 22.34 17.29
CA ARG A 330 22.92 22.61 16.63
C ARG A 330 22.72 23.67 15.58
N ARG A 331 23.53 24.72 15.62
CA ARG A 331 23.51 25.76 14.61
C ARG A 331 23.82 25.14 13.24
N PRO A 332 22.95 25.29 12.24
CA PRO A 332 23.21 24.73 10.92
C PRO A 332 24.40 25.47 10.26
N GLU A 333 25.08 24.75 9.37
CA GLU A 333 26.08 25.38 8.52
C GLU A 333 25.45 26.43 7.63
N THR A 334 26.25 27.43 7.26
CA THR A 334 25.82 28.51 6.37
C THR A 334 25.71 27.99 4.94
N ASP A 335 24.56 27.45 4.59
CA ASP A 335 24.23 27.04 3.23
C ASP A 335 22.82 27.55 2.90
N PRO A 336 22.71 28.71 2.25
CA PRO A 336 21.43 29.35 1.98
C PRO A 336 20.53 28.55 1.03
N ASP A 337 21.10 27.62 0.28
CA ASP A 337 20.35 26.78 -0.66
C ASP A 337 19.88 25.46 -0.01
N SER A 338 20.30 25.18 1.23
CA SER A 338 19.86 23.99 1.94
C SER A 338 18.58 24.23 2.74
N PRO A 339 17.54 23.41 2.58
CA PRO A 339 16.35 23.49 3.41
C PRO A 339 16.64 23.14 4.88
N LEU A 340 17.78 22.52 5.17
CA LEU A 340 18.23 22.20 6.51
C LEU A 340 19.09 23.28 7.18
N ALA A 341 19.31 24.41 6.52
CA ALA A 341 19.95 25.59 7.10
C ALA A 341 19.07 26.32 8.14
N TYR A 342 17.86 25.79 8.36
CA TYR A 342 16.90 26.31 9.34
C TYR A 342 16.73 25.37 10.50
N SER A 343 16.67 25.93 11.69
CA SER A 343 16.21 25.22 12.88
C SER A 343 14.73 25.47 13.11
N MET A 344 14.14 24.78 14.10
CA MET A 344 12.76 25.06 14.53
C MET A 344 12.61 26.46 15.17
N GLU A 345 13.70 27.11 15.52
CA GLU A 345 13.73 28.46 16.10
C GLU A 345 13.80 29.55 15.03
N GLY A 346 14.00 29.20 13.76
CA GLY A 346 14.06 30.14 12.66
C GLY A 346 15.32 30.06 11.83
N HIS A 347 15.59 31.12 11.11
CA HIS A 347 16.74 31.25 10.21
C HIS A 347 17.95 31.87 10.92
N TYR A 348 19.12 31.26 10.79
CA TYR A 348 20.32 31.69 11.52
C TYR A 348 21.39 32.35 10.66
N THR A 349 21.37 32.17 9.36
CA THR A 349 22.55 32.38 8.53
C THR A 349 22.56 33.63 7.70
N SER A 350 21.41 34.19 7.36
CA SER A 350 21.29 35.44 6.61
C SER A 350 19.91 36.07 6.81
N ASP A 351 19.78 37.33 6.43
CA ASP A 351 18.50 38.05 6.46
C ASP A 351 17.54 37.61 5.33
N GLN A 352 18.02 36.76 4.41
CA GLN A 352 17.23 36.25 3.32
C GLN A 352 17.05 34.73 3.42
N PRO A 353 15.83 34.22 3.33
CA PRO A 353 15.58 32.79 3.32
C PRO A 353 16.11 32.16 2.02
N PRO A 354 16.63 30.93 2.06
CA PRO A 354 17.05 30.22 0.85
C PRO A 354 15.86 29.93 -0.06
N ALA A 355 16.17 29.79 -1.37
CA ALA A 355 15.17 29.52 -2.40
C ALA A 355 14.34 28.26 -2.14
N LEU A 356 14.87 27.30 -1.39
CA LEU A 356 14.20 26.02 -1.05
C LEU A 356 13.34 26.08 0.23
N LEU A 357 13.34 27.19 0.95
CA LEU A 357 12.58 27.31 2.21
C LEU A 357 11.10 26.98 2.02
N ALA A 358 10.49 27.43 0.95
CA ALA A 358 9.08 27.21 0.63
C ALA A 358 8.74 25.69 0.48
N TYR A 359 9.72 24.85 0.21
CA TYR A 359 9.54 23.43 0.03
C TYR A 359 9.82 22.59 1.28
N ALA A 360 10.61 23.15 2.20
CA ALA A 360 11.08 22.40 3.34
C ALA A 360 10.38 22.79 4.64
N TRP A 361 10.05 24.07 4.81
CA TRP A 361 9.81 24.56 6.14
C TRP A 361 9.30 26.01 6.16
N SER A 362 8.45 26.32 7.13
CA SER A 362 7.94 27.66 7.34
C SER A 362 8.59 28.30 8.59
N PRO A 363 9.21 29.47 8.49
CA PRO A 363 9.79 30.13 9.64
C PRO A 363 8.78 30.38 10.74
N GLY A 364 9.17 30.15 12.00
CA GLY A 364 8.33 30.40 13.16
C GLY A 364 7.16 29.44 13.36
N TRP A 365 7.14 28.33 12.66
CA TRP A 365 6.07 27.33 12.78
C TRP A 365 5.94 26.72 14.18
N ASN A 366 7.03 26.60 14.91
CA ASN A 366 7.07 26.09 16.28
C ASN A 366 6.36 27.03 17.29
N ALA A 367 6.27 28.30 16.99
CA ALA A 367 5.55 29.26 17.80
C ALA A 367 4.02 29.10 17.73
N ASN A 368 3.52 28.56 16.61
CA ASN A 368 2.10 28.34 16.39
C ASN A 368 1.91 27.20 15.38
N GLN A 369 1.29 26.10 15.80
CA GLN A 369 1.02 24.93 14.93
C GLN A 369 0.20 25.27 13.69
N THR A 370 -0.53 26.36 13.70
CA THR A 370 -1.31 26.84 12.55
C THR A 370 -0.48 27.65 11.56
N ALA A 371 0.75 28.04 11.90
CA ALA A 371 1.58 28.92 11.08
C ALA A 371 1.90 28.35 9.71
N ILE A 372 2.10 27.03 9.60
CA ILE A 372 2.35 26.38 8.31
C ILE A 372 1.12 26.49 7.40
N THR A 373 -0.06 26.14 7.91
CA THR A 373 -1.29 26.22 7.13
C THR A 373 -1.61 27.65 6.76
N ARG A 374 -1.42 28.58 7.70
CA ARG A 374 -1.60 30.01 7.46
C ARG A 374 -0.64 30.54 6.41
N PHE A 375 0.63 30.15 6.48
CA PHE A 375 1.63 30.49 5.48
C PHE A 375 1.23 30.01 4.09
N GLN A 376 0.75 28.76 3.99
CA GLN A 376 0.26 28.19 2.74
C GLN A 376 -0.93 28.96 2.17
N ASP A 377 -1.88 29.36 3.01
CA ASP A 377 -3.10 30.06 2.60
C ASP A 377 -2.85 31.52 2.24
N GLU A 378 -2.00 32.23 3.01
CA GLU A 378 -1.81 33.67 2.89
C GLU A 378 -0.66 34.08 1.97
N VAL A 379 0.40 33.27 1.85
CA VAL A 379 1.64 33.68 1.17
C VAL A 379 1.84 33.06 -0.22
N GLY A 380 1.17 32.01 -0.56
CA GLY A 380 1.35 31.49 -1.91
C GLY A 380 0.94 30.05 -2.11
N GLY A 381 0.09 29.57 -1.28
CA GLY A 381 -0.49 28.27 -1.46
C GLY A 381 0.38 27.13 -0.96
N HIS A 382 0.17 25.95 -1.53
CA HIS A 382 0.76 24.74 -1.02
C HIS A 382 2.28 24.73 -1.12
N LEU A 383 2.94 24.33 -0.03
CA LEU A 383 4.33 23.90 -0.06
C LEU A 383 4.38 22.65 -0.96
N LYS A 384 4.93 22.82 -2.14
CA LYS A 384 5.15 21.70 -3.06
C LYS A 384 6.49 21.09 -2.73
N GLY A 385 6.50 19.93 -2.08
CA GLY A 385 7.72 19.15 -1.89
C GLY A 385 8.00 18.34 -3.15
N GLY A 386 9.15 18.59 -3.77
CA GLY A 386 9.72 17.73 -4.82
C GLY A 386 8.87 17.54 -6.09
N ASP A 387 9.34 16.64 -6.92
CA ASP A 387 8.63 16.16 -8.09
C ASP A 387 7.60 15.11 -7.69
N PRO A 388 6.31 15.28 -8.04
CA PRO A 388 5.30 14.27 -7.74
C PRO A 388 5.47 12.96 -8.54
N GLY A 389 6.39 12.93 -9.52
CA GLY A 389 6.54 11.83 -10.47
C GLY A 389 5.53 11.90 -11.63
N THR A 390 5.63 10.95 -12.55
CA THR A 390 4.83 10.91 -13.78
C THR A 390 3.70 9.90 -13.69
N ARG A 391 2.48 10.31 -13.98
CA ARG A 391 1.32 9.41 -14.00
C ARG A 391 1.31 8.60 -15.30
N LEU A 392 1.56 7.29 -15.19
CA LEU A 392 1.56 6.36 -16.33
C LEU A 392 0.16 5.85 -16.64
N LEU A 393 -0.63 5.50 -15.60
CA LEU A 393 -2.02 5.13 -15.79
C LEU A 393 -2.86 6.39 -16.06
N LYS A 394 -3.27 6.54 -17.31
CA LYS A 394 -4.17 7.61 -17.77
C LYS A 394 -5.55 7.02 -17.93
N ALA A 395 -6.58 7.83 -17.71
CA ALA A 395 -7.95 7.44 -18.08
C ALA A 395 -7.98 7.15 -19.59
N SER A 396 -8.37 5.94 -19.97
CA SER A 396 -8.71 5.65 -21.36
C SER A 396 -10.06 6.32 -21.66
N GLY A 397 -10.25 6.80 -22.89
CA GLY A 397 -11.55 7.32 -23.32
C GLY A 397 -12.63 6.22 -23.42
N ASP A 398 -12.22 4.96 -23.35
CA ASP A 398 -13.13 3.81 -23.44
C ASP A 398 -13.65 3.45 -22.04
N VAL A 399 -14.95 3.56 -21.87
CA VAL A 399 -15.64 3.12 -20.66
C VAL A 399 -15.84 1.61 -20.75
N PRO A 400 -15.23 0.79 -19.88
CA PRO A 400 -15.34 -0.66 -19.94
C PRO A 400 -16.78 -1.11 -19.69
N ALA A 401 -17.21 -2.24 -20.23
CA ALA A 401 -18.50 -2.83 -19.93
C ALA A 401 -18.63 -3.19 -18.45
N TYR A 402 -19.85 -3.16 -17.90
CA TYR A 402 -20.07 -3.69 -16.55
C TYR A 402 -19.63 -5.15 -16.48
N ALA A 403 -18.89 -5.48 -15.44
CA ALA A 403 -18.57 -6.86 -15.16
C ALA A 403 -19.79 -7.58 -14.58
N PRO A 404 -19.97 -8.90 -14.84
CA PRO A 404 -21.05 -9.69 -14.25
C PRO A 404 -21.04 -9.64 -12.72
N ALA A 405 -22.23 -9.55 -12.11
CA ALA A 405 -22.38 -9.55 -10.65
C ALA A 405 -22.40 -11.00 -10.11
N GLU A 406 -21.37 -11.76 -10.43
CA GLU A 406 -21.21 -13.15 -10.01
C GLU A 406 -20.38 -13.22 -8.73
N VAL A 407 -20.97 -13.76 -7.66
CA VAL A 407 -20.30 -13.88 -6.36
C VAL A 407 -20.38 -15.32 -5.88
N LYS A 408 -19.22 -15.92 -5.64
CA LYS A 408 -19.14 -17.26 -5.05
C LYS A 408 -19.35 -17.17 -3.54
N ARG A 409 -20.52 -17.57 -3.07
CA ARG A 409 -20.84 -17.66 -1.65
C ARG A 409 -20.26 -18.94 -1.05
N VAL A 410 -19.69 -18.83 0.15
CA VAL A 410 -19.28 -19.95 0.97
C VAL A 410 -20.36 -20.18 2.02
N ALA A 411 -21.00 -21.34 1.98
CA ALA A 411 -22.09 -21.69 2.91
C ALA A 411 -21.57 -22.03 4.31
N GLY A 412 -20.37 -22.60 4.38
CA GLY A 412 -19.73 -23.04 5.62
C GLY A 412 -18.81 -21.99 6.26
N TRP A 413 -17.77 -22.49 6.91
CA TRP A 413 -16.75 -21.67 7.52
C TRP A 413 -15.81 -21.08 6.46
N GLN A 414 -15.42 -19.83 6.67
CA GLN A 414 -14.51 -19.13 5.79
C GLN A 414 -13.31 -18.58 6.54
N ALA A 415 -12.11 -18.92 6.10
CA ALA A 415 -10.87 -18.30 6.53
C ALA A 415 -10.64 -17.00 5.73
N ILE A 416 -10.29 -15.92 6.41
CA ILE A 416 -10.01 -14.61 5.81
C ILE A 416 -8.68 -14.05 6.32
N PRO A 417 -7.95 -13.23 5.55
CA PRO A 417 -6.69 -12.65 6.00
C PRO A 417 -6.89 -11.61 7.11
N ARG A 418 -6.03 -11.67 8.12
CA ARG A 418 -5.92 -10.67 9.19
C ARG A 418 -4.51 -10.12 9.21
N TYR A 419 -4.37 -8.83 8.95
CA TYR A 419 -3.09 -8.14 8.95
C TYR A 419 -2.81 -7.52 10.30
N HIS A 420 -1.60 -7.68 10.79
CA HIS A 420 -1.09 -7.01 11.98
C HIS A 420 -0.26 -5.79 11.56
N ILE A 421 -0.19 -4.79 12.42
CA ILE A 421 0.65 -3.60 12.19
C ILE A 421 2.12 -3.99 12.03
N PHE A 422 2.55 -4.99 12.78
CA PHE A 422 3.91 -5.52 12.75
C PHE A 422 3.89 -6.99 12.37
N GLY A 423 4.76 -7.41 11.46
CA GLY A 423 4.97 -8.80 11.09
C GLY A 423 4.16 -9.35 9.92
N SER A 424 3.20 -8.59 9.38
CA SER A 424 2.45 -9.02 8.18
C SER A 424 3.11 -8.59 6.86
N GLU A 425 4.29 -8.00 6.93
CA GLU A 425 5.08 -7.58 5.77
C GLU A 425 6.52 -8.07 5.95
N SER A 426 7.10 -8.61 4.88
CA SER A 426 8.34 -9.39 4.94
C SER A 426 9.57 -8.60 5.37
N GLN A 427 9.72 -7.36 4.93
CA GLN A 427 10.90 -6.56 5.26
C GLN A 427 10.88 -6.11 6.72
N SER A 428 9.75 -5.57 7.17
CA SER A 428 9.62 -5.14 8.56
C SER A 428 9.64 -6.31 9.54
N ALA A 429 9.09 -7.46 9.15
CA ALA A 429 9.11 -8.67 9.98
C ALA A 429 10.52 -9.18 10.31
N LYS A 430 11.52 -8.85 9.47
CA LYS A 430 12.93 -9.23 9.68
C LYS A 430 13.72 -8.18 10.47
N ALA A 431 13.18 -6.98 10.70
CA ALA A 431 13.85 -5.92 11.44
C ALA A 431 13.81 -6.20 12.96
N PRO A 432 14.95 -6.26 13.68
CA PRO A 432 14.98 -6.62 15.09
C PRO A 432 14.08 -5.74 15.98
N ALA A 433 14.08 -4.43 15.73
CA ALA A 433 13.24 -3.49 16.47
C ALA A 433 11.73 -3.69 16.25
N ILE A 434 11.34 -4.23 15.10
CA ILE A 434 9.95 -4.59 14.80
C ILE A 434 9.60 -5.92 15.45
N GLN A 435 10.53 -6.90 15.41
CA GLN A 435 10.33 -8.22 16.03
C GLN A 435 10.00 -8.10 17.52
N GLU A 436 10.62 -7.16 18.24
CA GLU A 436 10.30 -6.85 19.63
C GLU A 436 8.84 -6.38 19.85
N ARG A 437 8.20 -5.90 18.81
CA ARG A 437 6.81 -5.39 18.83
C ARG A 437 5.80 -6.35 18.23
N MET A 438 6.27 -7.44 17.62
CA MET A 438 5.40 -8.48 17.11
C MET A 438 4.77 -9.26 18.25
N PRO A 439 3.56 -9.79 18.08
CA PRO A 439 2.99 -10.71 19.05
C PRO A 439 3.90 -11.92 19.27
N GLU A 440 4.12 -12.31 20.50
CA GLU A 440 4.92 -13.49 20.84
C GLU A 440 4.38 -14.77 20.20
N ARG A 441 3.07 -14.86 19.97
CA ARG A 441 2.39 -15.98 19.34
C ARG A 441 1.39 -15.50 18.30
N ALA A 442 1.28 -16.23 17.22
CA ALA A 442 0.18 -16.08 16.27
C ALA A 442 -1.08 -16.74 16.85
N TRP A 443 -2.25 -16.24 16.44
CA TRP A 443 -3.54 -16.82 16.82
C TRP A 443 -4.55 -16.70 15.68
N PHE A 444 -5.47 -17.67 15.62
CA PHE A 444 -6.69 -17.51 14.84
C PHE A 444 -7.68 -16.60 15.56
N THR A 445 -8.47 -15.86 14.81
CA THR A 445 -9.44 -14.93 15.38
C THR A 445 -10.85 -15.39 15.05
N LEU A 446 -11.72 -15.47 16.06
CA LEU A 446 -13.13 -15.82 15.94
C LEU A 446 -13.99 -14.79 16.64
N ASN A 447 -15.27 -14.67 16.28
CA ASN A 447 -16.22 -13.99 17.15
C ASN A 447 -16.77 -14.95 18.23
N GLU A 448 -17.48 -14.41 19.21
CA GLU A 448 -18.01 -15.19 20.33
C GLU A 448 -18.98 -16.29 19.87
N ALA A 449 -19.88 -15.99 18.91
CA ALA A 449 -20.85 -16.95 18.38
C ALA A 449 -20.16 -18.11 17.66
N SER A 450 -19.14 -17.82 16.86
CA SER A 450 -18.32 -18.80 16.15
C SER A 450 -17.51 -19.67 17.10
N ALA A 451 -16.88 -19.09 18.11
CA ALA A 451 -16.15 -19.84 19.13
C ALA A 451 -17.07 -20.79 19.90
N LYS A 452 -18.25 -20.32 20.31
CA LYS A 452 -19.27 -21.12 20.95
C LYS A 452 -19.78 -22.25 20.06
N ALA A 453 -19.97 -22.02 18.77
CA ALA A 453 -20.39 -23.05 17.81
C ALA A 453 -19.37 -24.19 17.70
N LEU A 454 -18.08 -23.90 17.91
CA LEU A 454 -16.99 -24.86 17.95
C LEU A 454 -16.76 -25.45 19.37
N GLY A 455 -17.49 -25.00 20.38
CA GLY A 455 -17.28 -25.40 21.78
C GLY A 455 -15.96 -24.90 22.37
N MET A 456 -15.43 -23.78 21.87
CA MET A 456 -14.11 -23.24 22.20
C MET A 456 -14.22 -21.95 23.00
N ALA A 457 -13.20 -21.68 23.81
CA ALA A 457 -13.00 -20.41 24.52
C ALA A 457 -11.69 -19.75 24.10
N ALA A 458 -11.51 -18.48 24.49
CA ALA A 458 -10.25 -17.78 24.24
C ALA A 458 -9.06 -18.56 24.80
N ALA A 459 -7.97 -18.57 24.04
CA ALA A 459 -6.74 -19.34 24.28
C ALA A 459 -6.84 -20.86 24.05
N ASP A 460 -8.00 -21.42 23.75
CA ASP A 460 -8.08 -22.80 23.24
C ASP A 460 -7.34 -22.89 21.89
N THR A 461 -6.92 -24.12 21.57
CA THR A 461 -6.14 -24.36 20.35
C THR A 461 -7.03 -24.90 19.24
N LEU A 462 -7.10 -24.16 18.13
CA LEU A 462 -7.80 -24.57 16.91
C LEU A 462 -6.81 -25.20 15.92
N ARG A 463 -7.22 -26.32 15.34
CA ARG A 463 -6.50 -26.98 14.26
C ARG A 463 -7.23 -26.74 12.94
N LEU A 464 -6.57 -26.10 11.98
CA LEU A 464 -7.16 -25.71 10.71
C LEU A 464 -6.30 -26.19 9.56
N THR A 465 -6.94 -26.79 8.56
CA THR A 465 -6.27 -27.17 7.31
C THR A 465 -6.43 -26.00 6.32
N LEU A 466 -5.31 -25.42 5.91
CA LEU A 466 -5.23 -24.35 4.92
C LEU A 466 -4.31 -24.80 3.80
N ASP A 467 -4.79 -24.74 2.57
CA ASP A 467 -4.02 -25.17 1.39
C ASP A 467 -3.41 -26.58 1.52
N GLY A 468 -4.06 -27.50 2.23
CA GLY A 468 -3.60 -28.88 2.45
C GLY A 468 -2.60 -29.05 3.60
N GLU A 469 -2.14 -27.98 4.22
CA GLU A 469 -1.29 -28.01 5.42
C GLU A 469 -2.09 -27.77 6.69
N ILE A 470 -1.69 -28.43 7.78
CA ILE A 470 -2.36 -28.32 9.07
C ILE A 470 -1.65 -27.30 9.93
N HIS A 471 -2.38 -26.25 10.28
CA HIS A 471 -1.92 -25.21 11.20
C HIS A 471 -2.66 -25.34 12.53
N THR A 472 -1.91 -25.20 13.62
CA THR A 472 -2.44 -25.35 14.98
C THR A 472 -2.05 -24.10 15.78
N LEU A 473 -3.03 -23.24 16.05
CA LEU A 473 -2.82 -21.98 16.75
C LEU A 473 -3.85 -21.77 17.85
N PRO A 474 -3.52 -21.02 18.91
CA PRO A 474 -4.51 -20.57 19.87
C PRO A 474 -5.52 -19.63 19.21
N ILE A 475 -6.72 -19.51 19.80
CA ILE A 475 -7.73 -18.58 19.33
C ILE A 475 -7.79 -17.32 20.18
N THR A 476 -8.15 -16.22 19.54
CA THR A 476 -8.55 -14.96 20.19
C THR A 476 -9.95 -14.54 19.73
N ILE A 477 -10.64 -13.77 20.54
CA ILE A 477 -12.00 -13.31 20.25
C ILE A 477 -11.98 -11.87 19.75
N ASP A 478 -12.61 -11.65 18.60
CA ASP A 478 -12.90 -10.33 18.04
C ASP A 478 -14.41 -10.26 17.70
N PRO A 479 -15.20 -9.54 18.47
CA PRO A 479 -16.66 -9.49 18.29
C PRO A 479 -17.09 -8.87 16.96
N SER A 480 -16.19 -8.19 16.25
CA SER A 480 -16.48 -7.54 14.97
C SER A 480 -16.49 -8.51 13.78
N LEU A 481 -15.90 -9.71 13.92
CA LEU A 481 -15.90 -10.69 12.84
C LEU A 481 -17.32 -11.22 12.54
N PRO A 482 -17.67 -11.47 11.27
CA PRO A 482 -18.91 -12.16 10.92
C PRO A 482 -18.94 -13.60 11.45
N ASP A 483 -20.14 -14.14 11.65
CA ASP A 483 -20.33 -15.51 12.06
C ASP A 483 -19.70 -16.51 11.06
N HIS A 484 -19.23 -17.65 11.57
CA HIS A 484 -18.54 -18.70 10.80
C HIS A 484 -17.32 -18.17 9.99
N THR A 485 -16.65 -17.18 10.53
CA THR A 485 -15.44 -16.58 9.92
C THR A 485 -14.24 -16.79 10.84
N ILE A 486 -13.12 -17.24 10.27
CA ILE A 486 -11.86 -17.43 10.96
C ILE A 486 -10.84 -16.43 10.40
N GLY A 487 -10.38 -15.50 11.22
CA GLY A 487 -9.28 -14.62 10.86
C GLY A 487 -7.94 -15.34 10.94
N VAL A 488 -7.21 -15.38 9.84
CA VAL A 488 -5.90 -16.03 9.71
C VAL A 488 -4.81 -14.96 9.75
N PRO A 489 -3.83 -15.04 10.67
CA PRO A 489 -2.79 -14.02 10.82
C PRO A 489 -1.80 -14.08 9.63
N VAL A 490 -1.88 -13.11 8.74
CA VAL A 490 -0.93 -12.97 7.63
C VAL A 490 0.45 -12.60 8.17
N GLY A 491 1.49 -13.27 7.69
CA GLY A 491 2.87 -13.05 8.11
C GLY A 491 3.35 -13.91 9.26
N ALA A 492 2.47 -14.65 9.92
CA ALA A 492 2.87 -15.62 10.92
C ALA A 492 3.59 -16.83 10.29
N HIS A 493 4.39 -17.53 11.09
CA HIS A 493 5.17 -18.66 10.64
C HIS A 493 4.32 -19.69 9.85
N GLY A 494 4.71 -19.94 8.60
CA GLY A 494 4.04 -20.89 7.71
C GLY A 494 2.71 -20.40 7.10
N LEU A 495 2.29 -19.16 7.35
CA LEU A 495 1.01 -18.61 6.86
C LEU A 495 1.16 -17.51 5.82
N MET A 496 2.38 -17.16 5.40
CA MET A 496 2.62 -16.09 4.42
C MET A 496 2.06 -16.41 3.03
N GLY A 497 2.31 -17.60 2.52
CA GLY A 497 1.92 -18.02 1.17
C GLY A 497 0.52 -18.65 1.08
N VAL A 498 -0.28 -18.63 2.16
CA VAL A 498 -1.62 -19.22 2.19
C VAL A 498 -2.60 -18.39 1.36
N ARG A 499 -3.36 -19.05 0.48
CA ARG A 499 -4.37 -18.39 -0.34
C ARG A 499 -5.65 -18.14 0.48
N LEU A 500 -5.99 -16.88 0.65
CA LEU A 500 -7.19 -16.44 1.36
C LEU A 500 -7.98 -15.45 0.47
N PRO A 501 -9.32 -15.42 0.56
CA PRO A 501 -10.17 -16.20 1.46
C PRO A 501 -10.32 -17.66 1.00
N ALA A 502 -10.51 -18.56 1.96
CA ALA A 502 -10.66 -19.99 1.70
C ALA A 502 -11.85 -20.57 2.45
N GLU A 503 -12.55 -21.57 1.87
CA GLU A 503 -13.49 -22.42 2.59
C GLU A 503 -12.72 -23.39 3.49
N VAL A 504 -13.17 -23.56 4.73
CA VAL A 504 -12.48 -24.37 5.72
C VAL A 504 -13.45 -25.22 6.54
N HIS A 505 -12.92 -26.28 7.13
CA HIS A 505 -13.67 -27.18 8.00
C HIS A 505 -12.90 -27.26 9.34
N PRO A 506 -13.26 -26.43 10.31
CA PRO A 506 -12.60 -26.37 11.61
C PRO A 506 -12.98 -27.54 12.51
#